data_1f8f5899ddfe72ea8c075461da1adebf
#
_entry.id   1f8f5899ddfe72ea8c075461da1adebf
#
_cell.length_a   1.000
_cell.length_b   1.000
_cell.length_c   1.000
_cell.angle_alpha   90.00
_cell.angle_beta   90.00
_cell.angle_gamma   90.00
#
_symmetry.space_group_name_H-M   'P 1'
#
loop_
_entity.id
_entity.type
_entity.pdbx_description
1 polymer ?
#
loop_
_entity_poly.entity_id
_entity_poly.type
_entity_poly.pdbx_seq_one_letter_code
_entity_poly.pdbx_strand_id
1 'polypeptide(L)'
;VGKKIRIEKQKNFFKEGFLVTERRKTYLVNPTFQLKFSILLTIIVFISTLIYPIAIYDLLNETIMALGKSVPTQALIFEEKRKPLLAILFLWEAGFLGLIFIISIFFSHKVAGPLHKIKVYFARVREGKGRDILTLRQGDYFQDFAGDINLTFDYIYDEFQKDFIFIDDVIKQLNNLKTNLPEEKRESVEKIINHLLEMQSRFSLK
;
A
#
# COMPACT_ATOMS: atom_id res chain seq x y z
N VAL A 1 -19.68 28.84 8.52
CA VAL A 1 -19.31 29.33 7.16
C VAL A 1 -17.93 28.80 6.78
N GLY A 2 -16.91 28.82 7.66
CA GLY A 2 -15.55 28.40 7.37
C GLY A 2 -15.39 26.91 6.96
N LYS A 3 -16.18 25.99 7.56
CA LYS A 3 -16.11 24.54 7.27
C LYS A 3 -16.60 24.17 5.85
N LYS A 4 -17.61 24.89 5.34
CA LYS A 4 -18.18 24.68 4.00
C LYS A 4 -17.24 25.14 2.88
N ILE A 5 -16.57 26.29 3.09
CA ILE A 5 -15.57 26.84 2.16
C ILE A 5 -14.33 25.95 2.09
N ARG A 6 -13.94 25.31 3.21
CA ARG A 6 -12.78 24.39 3.29
C ARG A 6 -13.04 23.08 2.52
N ILE A 7 -14.25 22.51 2.64
CA ILE A 7 -14.66 21.31 1.91
C ILE A 7 -14.73 21.56 0.39
N GLU A 8 -15.16 22.75 -0.01
CA GLU A 8 -15.24 23.13 -1.42
C GLU A 8 -13.85 23.39 -2.03
N LYS A 9 -12.94 24.01 -1.29
CA LYS A 9 -11.52 24.13 -1.66
C LYS A 9 -10.83 22.78 -1.77
N GLN A 10 -11.09 21.84 -0.87
CA GLN A 10 -10.60 20.46 -0.96
C GLN A 10 -11.17 19.74 -2.20
N LYS A 11 -12.45 19.88 -2.51
CA LYS A 11 -13.05 19.28 -3.71
C LYS A 11 -12.46 19.85 -5.01
N ASN A 12 -12.16 21.14 -5.06
CA ASN A 12 -11.54 21.76 -6.22
C ASN A 12 -10.05 21.39 -6.32
N PHE A 13 -9.33 21.29 -5.22
CA PHE A 13 -7.94 20.82 -5.18
C PHE A 13 -7.83 19.33 -5.59
N PHE A 14 -8.80 18.49 -5.19
CA PHE A 14 -8.90 17.10 -5.68
C PHE A 14 -9.14 17.04 -7.19
N LYS A 15 -9.87 17.98 -7.78
CA LYS A 15 -10.08 18.07 -9.23
C LYS A 15 -8.83 18.54 -9.98
N GLU A 16 -8.07 19.48 -9.46
CA GLU A 16 -6.87 20.05 -10.12
C GLU A 16 -5.64 19.18 -9.92
N GLY A 17 -5.45 18.51 -8.76
CA GLY A 17 -4.40 17.52 -8.51
C GLY A 17 -4.53 16.25 -9.36
N PHE A 18 -5.69 16.07 -9.98
CA PHE A 18 -6.02 14.93 -10.83
C PHE A 18 -5.35 14.98 -12.23
N LEU A 19 -4.73 16.10 -12.63
CA LEU A 19 -4.23 16.30 -13.98
C LEU A 19 -2.71 16.11 -14.16
N VAL A 20 -1.95 15.80 -13.11
CA VAL A 20 -0.50 15.56 -13.24
C VAL A 20 -0.23 14.06 -13.33
N THR A 21 -0.41 13.50 -14.52
CA THR A 21 -0.04 12.12 -14.85
C THR A 21 1.44 12.02 -15.19
N GLU A 22 2.31 11.98 -14.23
CA GLU A 22 3.69 11.55 -14.47
C GLU A 22 3.75 10.04 -14.76
N ARG A 23 3.91 9.66 -16.02
CA ARG A 23 4.24 8.30 -16.45
C ARG A 23 5.66 7.95 -16.01
N ARG A 24 5.81 7.32 -14.85
CA ARG A 24 7.11 6.69 -14.50
C ARG A 24 7.34 5.45 -15.34
N LYS A 25 8.55 5.36 -15.95
CA LYS A 25 9.01 4.22 -16.77
C LYS A 25 9.45 2.98 -15.95
N THR A 26 9.43 3.03 -14.63
CA THR A 26 9.86 1.92 -13.75
C THR A 26 8.69 1.03 -13.38
N TYR A 27 8.65 -0.18 -13.95
CA TYR A 27 7.65 -1.21 -13.66
C TYR A 27 7.90 -1.97 -12.33
N LEU A 28 9.12 -1.93 -11.80
CA LEU A 28 9.50 -2.61 -10.57
C LEU A 28 9.83 -1.56 -9.49
N VAL A 29 8.84 -1.20 -8.68
CA VAL A 29 9.00 -0.23 -7.56
C VAL A 29 9.66 -0.90 -6.34
N ASN A 30 9.28 -2.14 -6.06
CA ASN A 30 9.91 -3.00 -5.06
C ASN A 30 10.08 -4.40 -5.64
N PRO A 31 11.19 -4.65 -6.38
CA PRO A 31 11.38 -5.92 -7.10
C PRO A 31 11.37 -7.12 -6.16
N THR A 32 11.92 -7.00 -4.97
CA THR A 32 11.97 -8.09 -3.99
C THR A 32 10.56 -8.50 -3.54
N PHE A 33 9.70 -7.56 -3.22
CA PHE A 33 8.31 -7.84 -2.83
C PHE A 33 7.52 -8.40 -4.00
N GLN A 34 7.59 -7.77 -5.16
CA GLN A 34 6.83 -8.13 -6.35
C GLN A 34 7.17 -9.55 -6.82
N LEU A 35 8.47 -9.89 -6.91
CA LEU A 35 8.90 -11.22 -7.30
C LEU A 35 8.51 -12.28 -6.28
N LYS A 36 8.74 -12.04 -4.98
CA LYS A 36 8.33 -12.99 -3.93
C LYS A 36 6.83 -13.26 -3.95
N PHE A 37 6.01 -12.21 -4.07
CA PHE A 37 4.56 -12.34 -4.14
C PHE A 37 4.12 -13.12 -5.38
N SER A 38 4.68 -12.79 -6.56
CA SER A 38 4.34 -13.46 -7.82
C SER A 38 4.78 -14.93 -7.82
N ILE A 39 5.96 -15.23 -7.31
CA ILE A 39 6.43 -16.61 -7.18
C ILE A 39 5.54 -17.39 -6.20
N LEU A 40 5.23 -16.82 -5.03
CA LEU A 40 4.37 -17.49 -4.05
C LEU A 40 2.99 -17.81 -4.64
N LEU A 41 2.36 -16.84 -5.31
CA LEU A 41 1.06 -17.05 -5.95
C LEU A 41 1.14 -18.14 -7.04
N THR A 42 2.16 -18.08 -7.87
CA THR A 42 2.38 -19.07 -8.93
C THR A 42 2.59 -20.48 -8.36
N ILE A 43 3.31 -20.61 -7.24
CA ILE A 43 3.51 -21.92 -6.57
C ILE A 43 2.17 -22.43 -6.01
N ILE A 44 1.36 -21.58 -5.38
CA ILE A 44 0.04 -21.97 -4.86
C ILE A 44 -0.85 -22.47 -5.99
N VAL A 45 -0.90 -21.75 -7.11
CA VAL A 45 -1.68 -22.15 -8.28
C VAL A 45 -1.14 -23.45 -8.88
N PHE A 46 0.19 -23.59 -9.02
CA PHE A 46 0.82 -24.80 -9.52
C PHE A 46 0.45 -26.03 -8.70
N ILE A 47 0.57 -25.95 -7.38
CA ILE A 47 0.17 -27.06 -6.48
C ILE A 47 -1.31 -27.41 -6.66
N SER A 48 -2.18 -26.39 -6.79
CA SER A 48 -3.63 -26.59 -6.96
C SER A 48 -3.97 -27.24 -8.31
N THR A 49 -3.21 -26.94 -9.35
CA THR A 49 -3.48 -27.45 -10.71
C THR A 49 -2.83 -28.80 -10.99
N LEU A 50 -1.84 -29.23 -10.22
CA LEU A 50 -1.21 -30.56 -10.34
C LEU A 50 -2.20 -31.73 -10.21
N ILE A 51 -3.32 -31.53 -9.56
CA ILE A 51 -4.37 -32.56 -9.43
C ILE A 51 -4.91 -33.01 -10.79
N TYR A 52 -5.00 -32.10 -11.78
CA TYR A 52 -5.57 -32.41 -13.10
C TYR A 52 -4.72 -33.38 -13.92
N PRO A 53 -3.39 -33.18 -14.11
CA PRO A 53 -2.56 -34.16 -14.80
C PRO A 53 -2.57 -35.53 -14.14
N ILE A 54 -2.59 -35.57 -12.80
CA ILE A 54 -2.62 -36.84 -12.04
C ILE A 54 -3.94 -37.54 -12.28
N ALA A 55 -5.08 -36.84 -12.11
CA ALA A 55 -6.41 -37.44 -12.32
C ALA A 55 -6.63 -37.93 -13.75
N ILE A 56 -6.14 -37.20 -14.76
CA ILE A 56 -6.23 -37.58 -16.16
C ILE A 56 -5.34 -38.82 -16.43
N TYR A 57 -4.16 -38.84 -15.85
CA TYR A 57 -3.27 -40.00 -15.98
C TYR A 57 -3.92 -41.25 -15.42
N ASP A 58 -4.50 -41.20 -14.23
CA ASP A 58 -5.20 -42.31 -13.59
C ASP A 58 -6.42 -42.76 -14.39
N LEU A 59 -7.23 -41.83 -14.87
CA LEU A 59 -8.40 -42.10 -15.70
C LEU A 59 -8.00 -42.84 -17.01
N LEU A 60 -6.93 -42.36 -17.66
CA LEU A 60 -6.42 -43.01 -18.87
C LEU A 60 -5.93 -44.42 -18.59
N ASN A 61 -5.21 -44.65 -17.48
CA ASN A 61 -4.74 -45.97 -17.10
C ASN A 61 -5.91 -46.95 -16.84
N GLU A 62 -6.93 -46.50 -16.09
CA GLU A 62 -8.13 -47.32 -15.82
C GLU A 62 -8.85 -47.66 -17.14
N THR A 63 -9.00 -46.64 -18.03
CA THR A 63 -9.65 -46.84 -19.33
C THR A 63 -8.88 -47.86 -20.20
N ILE A 64 -7.56 -47.73 -20.29
CA ILE A 64 -6.70 -48.66 -21.05
C ILE A 64 -6.79 -50.08 -20.50
N MET A 65 -6.78 -50.22 -19.16
CA MET A 65 -6.90 -51.54 -18.52
C MET A 65 -8.28 -52.20 -18.78
N ALA A 66 -9.36 -51.42 -18.71
CA ALA A 66 -10.69 -51.90 -18.97
C ALA A 66 -10.90 -52.30 -20.42
N LEU A 67 -10.43 -51.49 -21.38
CA LEU A 67 -10.47 -51.76 -22.83
C LEU A 67 -9.59 -52.95 -23.19
N GLY A 68 -8.44 -53.10 -22.57
CA GLY A 68 -7.53 -54.22 -22.82
C GLY A 68 -8.17 -55.60 -22.60
N LYS A 69 -9.15 -55.70 -21.70
CA LYS A 69 -9.92 -56.92 -21.43
C LYS A 69 -11.04 -57.16 -22.46
N SER A 70 -11.64 -56.13 -23.01
CA SER A 70 -12.83 -56.21 -23.84
C SER A 70 -12.53 -55.98 -25.32
N VAL A 71 -11.68 -55.03 -25.66
CA VAL A 71 -11.37 -54.60 -27.05
C VAL A 71 -9.89 -54.21 -27.14
N PRO A 72 -8.96 -55.21 -27.24
CA PRO A 72 -7.52 -54.98 -27.19
C PRO A 72 -7.00 -53.97 -28.23
N THR A 73 -7.59 -53.95 -29.42
CA THR A 73 -7.19 -53.00 -30.49
C THR A 73 -7.43 -51.53 -30.08
N GLN A 74 -8.51 -51.25 -29.37
CA GLN A 74 -8.79 -49.91 -28.90
C GLN A 74 -7.85 -49.50 -27.75
N ALA A 75 -7.53 -50.43 -26.86
CA ALA A 75 -6.56 -50.20 -25.80
C ALA A 75 -5.20 -49.73 -26.35
N LEU A 76 -4.70 -50.34 -27.42
CA LEU A 76 -3.46 -49.94 -28.08
C LEU A 76 -3.50 -48.52 -28.64
N ILE A 77 -4.65 -48.09 -29.20
CA ILE A 77 -4.83 -46.72 -29.70
C ILE A 77 -4.75 -45.71 -28.55
N PHE A 78 -5.39 -46.00 -27.42
CA PHE A 78 -5.33 -45.13 -26.23
C PHE A 78 -3.93 -45.06 -25.64
N GLU A 79 -3.21 -46.18 -25.58
CA GLU A 79 -1.82 -46.24 -25.11
C GLU A 79 -0.89 -45.38 -26.00
N GLU A 80 -1.03 -45.45 -27.32
CA GLU A 80 -0.25 -44.66 -28.26
C GLU A 80 -0.54 -43.13 -28.07
N LYS A 81 -1.78 -42.76 -27.81
CA LYS A 81 -2.16 -41.37 -27.64
C LYS A 81 -1.92 -40.81 -26.25
N ARG A 82 -1.65 -41.63 -25.25
CA ARG A 82 -1.41 -41.21 -23.85
C ARG A 82 -0.28 -40.19 -23.73
N LYS A 83 0.88 -40.46 -24.30
CA LYS A 83 2.04 -39.55 -24.24
C LYS A 83 1.79 -38.21 -24.90
N PRO A 84 1.26 -38.11 -26.13
CA PRO A 84 0.90 -36.80 -26.72
C PRO A 84 -0.13 -36.01 -25.89
N LEU A 85 -1.13 -36.68 -25.35
CA LEU A 85 -2.15 -36.03 -24.51
C LEU A 85 -1.56 -35.39 -23.25
N LEU A 86 -0.71 -36.18 -22.55
CA LEU A 86 -0.02 -35.66 -21.37
C LEU A 86 0.96 -34.54 -21.74
N ALA A 87 1.66 -34.61 -22.83
CA ALA A 87 2.54 -33.54 -23.31
C ALA A 87 1.77 -32.23 -23.58
N ILE A 88 0.60 -32.30 -24.22
CA ILE A 88 -0.27 -31.16 -24.46
C ILE A 88 -0.75 -30.60 -23.13
N LEU A 89 -1.16 -31.44 -22.18
CA LEU A 89 -1.62 -31.02 -20.87
C LEU A 89 -0.53 -30.26 -20.09
N PHE A 90 0.70 -30.77 -20.07
CA PHE A 90 1.83 -30.07 -19.44
C PHE A 90 2.18 -28.76 -20.16
N LEU A 91 2.05 -28.70 -21.49
CA LEU A 91 2.26 -27.45 -22.22
C LEU A 91 1.23 -26.39 -21.84
N TRP A 92 -0.05 -26.77 -21.74
CA TRP A 92 -1.13 -25.91 -21.26
C TRP A 92 -0.88 -25.42 -19.83
N GLU A 93 -0.49 -26.32 -18.93
CA GLU A 93 -0.14 -25.99 -17.55
C GLU A 93 0.99 -24.97 -17.49
N ALA A 94 2.07 -25.17 -18.23
CA ALA A 94 3.20 -24.25 -18.29
C ALA A 94 2.77 -22.86 -18.83
N GLY A 95 1.94 -22.83 -19.88
CA GLY A 95 1.39 -21.59 -20.44
C GLY A 95 0.51 -20.85 -19.45
N PHE A 96 -0.35 -21.57 -18.74
CA PHE A 96 -1.23 -21.03 -17.71
C PHE A 96 -0.43 -20.44 -16.53
N LEU A 97 0.56 -21.15 -16.03
CA LEU A 97 1.43 -20.66 -14.96
C LEU A 97 2.23 -19.42 -15.37
N GLY A 98 2.71 -19.39 -16.62
CA GLY A 98 3.36 -18.20 -17.19
C GLY A 98 2.42 -16.99 -17.22
N LEU A 99 1.16 -17.18 -17.62
CA LEU A 99 0.15 -16.15 -17.62
C LEU A 99 -0.15 -15.64 -16.20
N ILE A 100 -0.36 -16.54 -15.25
CA ILE A 100 -0.58 -16.20 -13.83
C ILE A 100 0.60 -15.41 -13.26
N PHE A 101 1.83 -15.82 -13.56
CA PHE A 101 3.03 -15.12 -13.12
C PHE A 101 3.06 -13.67 -13.64
N ILE A 102 2.78 -13.46 -14.92
CA ILE A 102 2.73 -12.12 -15.54
C ILE A 102 1.63 -11.26 -14.88
N ILE A 103 0.42 -11.81 -14.76
CA ILE A 103 -0.70 -11.10 -14.11
C ILE A 103 -0.35 -10.72 -12.67
N SER A 104 0.30 -11.61 -11.93
CA SER A 104 0.72 -11.39 -10.55
C SER A 104 1.73 -10.26 -10.41
N ILE A 105 2.66 -10.12 -11.35
CA ILE A 105 3.59 -8.98 -11.38
C ILE A 105 2.83 -7.66 -11.55
N PHE A 106 1.88 -7.60 -12.50
CA PHE A 106 1.08 -6.38 -12.71
C PHE A 106 0.22 -6.04 -11.51
N PHE A 107 -0.41 -7.03 -10.89
CA PHE A 107 -1.22 -6.84 -9.69
C PHE A 107 -0.35 -6.34 -8.51
N SER A 108 0.79 -7.01 -8.29
CA SER A 108 1.74 -6.64 -7.24
C SER A 108 2.28 -5.21 -7.41
N HIS A 109 2.42 -4.73 -8.65
CA HIS A 109 2.84 -3.36 -8.91
C HIS A 109 1.81 -2.32 -8.42
N LYS A 110 0.51 -2.59 -8.61
CA LYS A 110 -0.57 -1.71 -8.12
C LYS A 110 -0.69 -1.66 -6.59
N VAL A 111 -0.10 -2.61 -5.89
CA VAL A 111 -0.02 -2.66 -4.42
C VAL A 111 1.29 -2.06 -3.92
N ALA A 112 2.41 -2.49 -4.47
CA ALA A 112 3.75 -2.08 -4.02
C ALA A 112 4.04 -0.59 -4.23
N GLY A 113 3.50 -0.01 -5.32
CA GLY A 113 3.65 1.41 -5.64
C GLY A 113 3.07 2.34 -4.56
N PRO A 114 1.79 2.22 -4.24
CA PRO A 114 1.16 2.96 -3.15
C PRO A 114 1.84 2.79 -1.80
N LEU A 115 2.14 1.55 -1.40
CA LEU A 115 2.82 1.26 -0.14
C LEU A 115 4.19 1.95 -0.04
N HIS A 116 4.95 1.98 -1.13
CA HIS A 116 6.21 2.72 -1.17
C HIS A 116 5.99 4.23 -0.99
N LYS A 117 4.98 4.82 -1.66
CA LYS A 117 4.65 6.24 -1.49
C LYS A 117 4.22 6.56 -0.06
N ILE A 118 3.37 5.74 0.54
CA ILE A 118 2.95 5.88 1.95
C ILE A 118 4.17 5.82 2.87
N LYS A 119 5.10 4.86 2.67
CA LYS A 119 6.34 4.77 3.44
C LYS A 119 7.18 6.04 3.34
N VAL A 120 7.36 6.58 2.14
CA VAL A 120 8.10 7.83 1.90
C VAL A 120 7.39 9.02 2.55
N TYR A 121 6.06 9.08 2.46
CA TYR A 121 5.27 10.12 3.11
C TYR A 121 5.48 10.12 4.64
N PHE A 122 5.35 8.97 5.29
CA PHE A 122 5.63 8.86 6.73
C PHE A 122 7.09 9.22 7.10
N ALA A 123 8.05 8.92 6.23
CA ALA A 123 9.43 9.37 6.46
C ALA A 123 9.54 10.90 6.46
N ARG A 124 8.88 11.59 5.50
CA ARG A 124 8.82 13.05 5.44
C ARG A 124 8.13 13.66 6.65
N VAL A 125 7.02 13.05 7.12
CA VAL A 125 6.34 13.49 8.35
C VAL A 125 7.30 13.47 9.54
N ARG A 126 8.07 12.39 9.70
CA ARG A 126 9.08 12.30 10.78
C ARG A 126 10.21 13.31 10.67
N GLU A 127 10.50 13.79 9.45
CA GLU A 127 11.49 14.84 9.18
C GLU A 127 10.91 16.25 9.36
N GLY A 128 9.66 16.38 9.80
CA GLY A 128 9.00 17.68 9.92
C GLY A 128 8.52 18.28 8.59
N LYS A 129 8.55 17.51 7.49
CA LYS A 129 8.14 17.94 6.13
C LYS A 129 6.75 17.42 5.74
N GLY A 130 5.91 17.12 6.71
CA GLY A 130 4.68 16.35 6.51
C GLY A 130 3.42 17.14 6.15
N ARG A 131 3.52 18.41 5.74
CA ARG A 131 2.36 19.20 5.29
C ARG A 131 1.87 18.88 3.88
N ASP A 132 2.62 18.07 3.13
CA ASP A 132 2.23 17.67 1.79
C ASP A 132 1.04 16.69 1.85
N ILE A 133 0.13 16.78 0.88
CA ILE A 133 -0.97 15.83 0.75
C ILE A 133 -0.44 14.54 0.11
N LEU A 134 -0.73 13.41 0.73
CA LEU A 134 -0.45 12.10 0.16
C LEU A 134 -1.40 11.85 -1.01
N THR A 135 -0.87 11.86 -2.22
CA THR A 135 -1.63 11.55 -3.45
C THR A 135 -1.13 10.24 -4.05
N LEU A 136 -2.03 9.31 -4.36
CA LEU A 136 -1.74 8.09 -5.11
C LEU A 136 -2.14 8.27 -6.57
N ARG A 137 -1.67 7.39 -7.46
CA ARG A 137 -2.03 7.44 -8.88
C ARG A 137 -3.46 6.95 -9.09
N GLN A 138 -4.13 7.48 -10.10
CA GLN A 138 -5.41 6.95 -10.53
C GLN A 138 -5.27 5.48 -10.93
N GLY A 139 -6.15 4.61 -10.37
CA GLY A 139 -6.12 3.17 -10.59
C GLY A 139 -5.14 2.38 -9.71
N ASP A 140 -4.38 3.03 -8.80
CA ASP A 140 -3.69 2.36 -7.71
C ASP A 140 -4.70 1.89 -6.66
N TYR A 141 -4.38 0.83 -5.93
CA TYR A 141 -5.14 0.44 -4.74
C TYR A 141 -4.88 1.43 -3.58
N PHE A 142 -5.72 1.38 -2.55
CA PHE A 142 -5.56 2.17 -1.32
C PHE A 142 -5.81 3.69 -1.48
N GLN A 143 -6.63 4.12 -2.46
CA GLN A 143 -7.01 5.54 -2.61
C GLN A 143 -7.73 6.06 -1.35
N ASP A 144 -8.71 5.28 -0.85
CA ASP A 144 -9.46 5.62 0.35
C ASP A 144 -8.54 5.70 1.57
N PHE A 145 -7.61 4.75 1.69
CA PHE A 145 -6.64 4.74 2.78
C PHE A 145 -5.71 5.97 2.74
N ALA A 146 -5.29 6.43 1.57
CA ALA A 146 -4.55 7.67 1.43
C ALA A 146 -5.39 8.89 1.84
N GLY A 147 -6.69 8.88 1.53
CA GLY A 147 -7.65 9.87 2.00
C GLY A 147 -7.75 9.91 3.52
N ASP A 148 -7.88 8.76 4.16
CA ASP A 148 -7.95 8.63 5.62
C ASP A 148 -6.65 9.11 6.31
N ILE A 149 -5.49 8.80 5.73
CA ILE A 149 -4.20 9.30 6.20
C ILE A 149 -4.19 10.83 6.16
N ASN A 150 -4.60 11.45 5.05
CA ASN A 150 -4.63 12.91 4.92
C ASN A 150 -5.58 13.54 5.94
N LEU A 151 -6.80 13.01 6.10
CA LEU A 151 -7.76 13.49 7.09
C LEU A 151 -7.23 13.37 8.53
N THR A 152 -6.54 12.27 8.83
CA THR A 152 -5.95 12.04 10.16
C THR A 152 -4.85 13.07 10.45
N PHE A 153 -3.97 13.32 9.49
CA PHE A 153 -2.92 14.33 9.68
C PHE A 153 -3.48 15.75 9.73
N ASP A 154 -4.48 16.08 8.91
CA ASP A 154 -5.18 17.36 9.00
C ASP A 154 -5.78 17.59 10.40
N TYR A 155 -6.43 16.56 10.96
CA TYR A 155 -6.96 16.61 12.31
C TYR A 155 -5.86 16.84 13.37
N ILE A 156 -4.77 16.08 13.29
CA ILE A 156 -3.64 16.21 14.21
C ILE A 156 -3.02 17.62 14.13
N TYR A 157 -2.82 18.15 12.94
CA TYR A 157 -2.30 19.51 12.76
C TYR A 157 -3.25 20.57 13.27
N ASP A 158 -4.56 20.42 13.05
CA ASP A 158 -5.55 21.37 13.58
C ASP A 158 -5.58 21.37 15.12
N GLU A 159 -5.41 20.20 15.78
CA GLU A 159 -5.30 20.12 17.24
C GLU A 159 -3.99 20.75 17.75
N PHE A 160 -2.85 20.46 17.13
CA PHE A 160 -1.60 21.13 17.50
C PHE A 160 -1.66 22.64 17.33
N GLN A 161 -2.33 23.15 16.29
CA GLN A 161 -2.51 24.60 16.13
C GLN A 161 -3.32 25.23 17.27
N LYS A 162 -4.36 24.55 17.74
CA LYS A 162 -5.13 25.02 18.92
C LYS A 162 -4.25 25.03 20.18
N ASP A 163 -3.46 23.98 20.39
CA ASP A 163 -2.56 23.89 21.52
C ASP A 163 -1.50 25.01 21.49
N PHE A 164 -0.96 25.34 20.33
CA PHE A 164 -0.01 26.46 20.19
C PHE A 164 -0.64 27.82 20.49
N ILE A 165 -1.88 28.07 20.04
CA ILE A 165 -2.61 29.30 20.38
C ILE A 165 -2.81 29.38 21.89
N PHE A 166 -3.15 28.27 22.54
CA PHE A 166 -3.31 28.21 23.99
C PHE A 166 -1.98 28.47 24.72
N ILE A 167 -0.89 27.84 24.29
CA ILE A 167 0.45 28.07 24.86
C ILE A 167 0.86 29.54 24.71
N ASP A 168 0.63 30.16 23.55
CA ASP A 168 0.90 31.59 23.33
C ASP A 168 0.14 32.48 24.32
N ASP A 169 -1.11 32.16 24.57
CA ASP A 169 -1.91 32.90 25.54
C ASP A 169 -1.40 32.74 26.97
N VAL A 170 -1.02 31.52 27.37
CA VAL A 170 -0.38 31.25 28.67
C VAL A 170 0.94 32.01 28.80
N ILE A 171 1.78 32.03 27.77
CA ILE A 171 3.05 32.79 27.80
C ILE A 171 2.77 34.32 27.98
N LYS A 172 1.77 34.88 27.31
CA LYS A 172 1.39 36.29 27.49
C LYS A 172 0.93 36.57 28.91
N GLN A 173 0.09 35.72 29.51
CA GLN A 173 -0.34 35.83 30.88
C GLN A 173 0.82 35.76 31.87
N LEU A 174 1.75 34.81 31.69
CA LEU A 174 2.94 34.67 32.52
C LEU A 174 3.88 35.89 32.42
N ASN A 175 4.04 36.49 31.23
CA ASN A 175 4.81 37.72 31.06
C ASN A 175 4.16 38.91 31.78
N ASN A 176 2.84 39.01 31.75
CA ASN A 176 2.12 40.06 32.49
C ASN A 176 2.24 39.89 34.01
N LEU A 177 2.18 38.64 34.50
CA LEU A 177 2.39 38.33 35.91
C LEU A 177 3.83 38.62 36.37
N LYS A 178 4.82 38.31 35.53
CA LYS A 178 6.26 38.53 35.81
C LYS A 178 6.56 39.97 36.14
N THR A 179 5.87 40.97 35.54
CA THR A 179 6.09 42.39 35.80
C THR A 179 5.74 42.78 37.24
N ASN A 180 4.80 42.09 37.88
CA ASN A 180 4.29 42.39 39.20
C ASN A 180 4.88 41.52 40.34
N LEU A 181 5.81 40.57 40.00
CA LEU A 181 6.39 39.62 40.95
C LEU A 181 7.69 40.16 41.56
N PRO A 182 8.01 39.76 42.84
CA PRO A 182 9.33 39.99 43.43
C PRO A 182 10.44 39.27 42.60
N GLU A 183 11.65 39.83 42.62
CA GLU A 183 12.83 39.38 41.84
C GLU A 183 13.06 37.88 41.94
N GLU A 184 13.01 37.32 43.17
CA GLU A 184 13.22 35.93 43.49
C GLU A 184 12.26 34.95 42.77
N LYS A 185 11.04 35.38 42.49
CA LYS A 185 10.02 34.58 41.77
C LYS A 185 10.03 34.78 40.24
N ARG A 186 10.61 35.87 39.77
CA ARG A 186 10.73 36.14 38.31
C ARG A 186 11.53 35.11 37.58
N GLU A 187 12.65 34.64 38.16
CA GLU A 187 13.50 33.61 37.59
C GLU A 187 12.74 32.30 37.35
N SER A 188 11.91 31.90 38.34
CA SER A 188 11.09 30.68 38.19
C SER A 188 10.06 30.77 37.08
N VAL A 189 9.40 31.93 36.92
CA VAL A 189 8.44 32.17 35.85
C VAL A 189 9.15 32.17 34.50
N GLU A 190 10.33 32.76 34.42
CA GLU A 190 11.11 32.79 33.17
C GLU A 190 11.53 31.38 32.70
N LYS A 191 11.91 30.50 33.63
CA LYS A 191 12.17 29.08 33.33
C LYS A 191 10.93 28.38 32.73
N ILE A 192 9.74 28.64 33.26
CA ILE A 192 8.48 28.08 32.72
C ILE A 192 8.23 28.60 31.30
N ILE A 193 8.36 29.90 31.08
CA ILE A 193 8.19 30.52 29.75
C ILE A 193 9.17 29.88 28.74
N ASN A 194 10.43 29.74 29.11
CA ASN A 194 11.44 29.15 28.25
C ASN A 194 11.13 27.68 27.91
N HIS A 195 10.62 26.90 28.86
CA HIS A 195 10.15 25.54 28.60
C HIS A 195 8.97 25.49 27.61
N LEU A 196 7.99 26.42 27.74
CA LEU A 196 6.87 26.49 26.81
C LEU A 196 7.31 26.88 25.39
N LEU A 197 8.24 27.83 25.29
CA LEU A 197 8.83 28.22 24.00
C LEU A 197 9.63 27.08 23.37
N GLU A 198 10.39 26.32 24.17
CA GLU A 198 11.09 25.14 23.70
C GLU A 198 10.11 24.06 23.19
N MET A 199 9.01 23.81 23.90
CA MET A 199 7.94 22.92 23.42
C MET A 199 7.39 23.35 22.08
N GLN A 200 7.04 24.63 21.91
CA GLN A 200 6.58 25.14 20.61
C GLN A 200 7.62 24.95 19.50
N SER A 201 8.90 25.20 19.79
CA SER A 201 9.99 25.06 18.81
C SER A 201 10.18 23.64 18.30
N ARG A 202 9.96 22.62 19.14
CA ARG A 202 10.07 21.19 18.77
C ARG A 202 9.00 20.77 17.78
N PHE A 203 7.82 21.38 17.85
CA PHE A 203 6.65 21.07 17.02
C PHE A 203 6.40 22.11 15.92
N SER A 204 7.20 23.18 15.83
CA SER A 204 7.13 24.13 14.72
C SER A 204 7.58 23.41 13.46
N LEU A 205 6.63 22.77 12.82
CA LEU A 205 6.79 22.15 11.50
C LEU A 205 7.10 23.28 10.51
N LYS A 206 8.36 23.29 10.04
CA LYS A 206 8.81 24.20 8.99
C LYS A 206 8.12 23.91 7.66
#